data_1af49003d6339eca3ed690ade0246809
#
_entry.id   1af49003d6339eca3ed690ade0246809
#
_cell.length_a   1.000
_cell.length_b   1.000
_cell.length_c   1.000
_cell.angle_alpha   90.00
_cell.angle_beta   90.00
_cell.angle_gamma   90.00
#
_symmetry.space_group_name_H-M   'P 1'
#
loop_
_entity.id
_entity.type
_entity.pdbx_description
1 polymer ?
#
loop_
_entity_poly.entity_id
_entity_poly.type
_entity_poly.pdbx_seq_one_letter_code
_entity_poly.pdbx_strand_id
1 'polypeptide(L)'
;MALNSPMLITFTIYILGMLFIGYLAYRSTKNFDDYILGGRRLGSVVTALSAGASDMSGWLLMGLPGVVFFAGISESWIAIGLCLGAWLNWRLVAGRLRLQTEKNNNALTLPDYLTSRFDDKSKMLRIISALVILIFFTIYCASGVVAGGMLFESTFGIPYHEAMIYGALATIAYTFLGGFLAVSWTDTVQATLMIFALILTPIIVIFSIGGIDTSIEIIKAKDPAYLDMFKGL
;
A
#
# COMPACT_ATOMS: atom_id res chain seq x y z
N MET A 1 -13.40 2.99 24.13
CA MET A 1 -14.48 2.15 23.56
C MET A 1 -14.31 0.75 24.06
N ALA A 2 -15.37 0.11 24.57
CA ALA A 2 -15.28 -1.30 24.93
C ALA A 2 -15.05 -2.11 23.64
N LEU A 3 -14.05 -2.97 23.63
CA LEU A 3 -13.80 -3.90 22.52
C LEU A 3 -15.06 -4.73 22.30
N ASN A 4 -15.79 -4.48 21.23
CA ASN A 4 -16.97 -5.27 20.88
C ASN A 4 -16.52 -6.65 20.41
N SER A 5 -17.14 -7.71 20.97
CA SER A 5 -16.83 -9.09 20.61
C SER A 5 -16.73 -9.35 19.10
N PRO A 6 -17.64 -8.82 18.22
CA PRO A 6 -17.53 -8.99 16.79
C PRO A 6 -16.26 -8.43 16.18
N MET A 7 -15.78 -7.29 16.65
CA MET A 7 -14.55 -6.63 16.17
C MET A 7 -13.31 -7.44 16.50
N LEU A 8 -13.22 -7.96 17.74
CA LEU A 8 -12.13 -8.84 18.14
C LEU A 8 -12.12 -10.15 17.35
N ILE A 9 -13.30 -10.75 17.12
CA ILE A 9 -13.43 -11.99 16.33
C ILE A 9 -12.95 -11.74 14.91
N THR A 10 -13.44 -10.69 14.26
CA THR A 10 -13.05 -10.35 12.88
C THR A 10 -11.56 -10.11 12.76
N PHE A 11 -10.99 -9.35 13.69
CA PHE A 11 -9.57 -9.06 13.70
C PHE A 11 -8.72 -10.30 13.95
N THR A 12 -9.15 -11.18 14.87
CA THR A 12 -8.45 -12.44 15.14
C THR A 12 -8.48 -13.36 13.90
N ILE A 13 -9.62 -13.50 13.24
CA ILE A 13 -9.75 -14.28 11.99
C ILE A 13 -8.83 -13.69 10.91
N TYR A 14 -8.80 -12.36 10.78
CA TYR A 14 -7.92 -11.69 9.84
C TYR A 14 -6.45 -11.99 10.10
N ILE A 15 -5.96 -11.82 11.34
CA ILE A 15 -4.55 -12.09 11.70
C ILE A 15 -4.20 -13.56 11.45
N LEU A 16 -5.05 -14.49 11.87
CA LEU A 16 -4.83 -15.93 11.63
C LEU A 16 -4.77 -16.24 10.13
N GLY A 17 -5.64 -15.62 9.33
CA GLY A 17 -5.62 -15.73 7.88
C GLY A 17 -4.32 -15.21 7.27
N MET A 18 -3.81 -14.05 7.71
CA MET A 18 -2.53 -13.49 7.23
C MET A 18 -1.35 -14.39 7.60
N LEU A 19 -1.30 -14.90 8.82
CA LEU A 19 -0.25 -15.83 9.25
C LEU A 19 -0.31 -17.17 8.47
N PHE A 20 -1.51 -17.65 8.17
CA PHE A 20 -1.70 -18.86 7.35
C PHE A 20 -1.20 -18.64 5.91
N ILE A 21 -1.52 -17.50 5.28
CA ILE A 21 -1.00 -17.13 3.96
C ILE A 21 0.53 -17.04 4.00
N GLY A 22 1.09 -16.40 5.02
CA GLY A 22 2.54 -16.32 5.22
C GLY A 22 3.18 -17.70 5.32
N TYR A 23 2.56 -18.63 6.03
CA TYR A 23 3.03 -20.03 6.12
C TYR A 23 2.98 -20.76 4.77
N LEU A 24 1.90 -20.59 3.99
CA LEU A 24 1.80 -21.17 2.64
C LEU A 24 2.88 -20.62 1.70
N ALA A 25 3.13 -19.31 1.76
CA ALA A 25 4.17 -18.66 0.98
C ALA A 25 5.56 -19.16 1.37
N TYR A 26 5.84 -19.30 2.68
CA TYR A 26 7.08 -19.91 3.17
C TYR A 26 7.32 -21.30 2.57
N ARG A 27 6.32 -22.16 2.58
CA ARG A 27 6.42 -23.50 1.95
C ARG A 27 6.66 -23.46 0.44
N SER A 28 6.29 -22.38 -0.22
CA SER A 28 6.43 -22.20 -1.67
C SER A 28 7.77 -21.55 -2.06
N THR A 29 8.47 -20.94 -1.12
CA THR A 29 9.77 -20.28 -1.28
C THR A 29 10.88 -21.31 -1.17
N LYS A 30 11.66 -21.54 -2.25
CA LYS A 30 12.68 -22.60 -2.32
C LYS A 30 14.10 -22.05 -2.37
N ASN A 31 14.30 -20.85 -2.85
CA ASN A 31 15.60 -20.24 -3.09
C ASN A 31 15.56 -18.73 -2.85
N PHE A 32 16.70 -18.08 -2.96
CA PHE A 32 16.83 -16.64 -2.74
C PHE A 32 16.05 -15.80 -3.76
N ASP A 33 16.00 -16.23 -5.03
CA ASP A 33 15.23 -15.55 -6.07
C ASP A 33 13.72 -15.62 -5.78
N ASP A 34 13.23 -16.74 -5.28
CA ASP A 34 11.85 -16.88 -4.82
C ASP A 34 11.57 -15.95 -3.63
N TYR A 35 12.54 -15.82 -2.69
CA TYR A 35 12.40 -14.98 -1.51
C TYR A 35 12.33 -13.48 -1.86
N ILE A 36 13.15 -13.01 -2.80
CA ILE A 36 13.25 -11.59 -3.17
C ILE A 36 12.21 -11.16 -4.20
N LEU A 37 11.90 -12.00 -5.21
CA LEU A 37 11.04 -11.65 -6.35
C LEU A 37 9.90 -12.64 -6.60
N GLY A 38 9.64 -13.58 -5.69
CA GLY A 38 8.63 -14.63 -5.92
C GLY A 38 8.96 -15.50 -7.14
N GLY A 39 10.23 -15.63 -7.50
CA GLY A 39 10.68 -16.34 -8.69
C GLY A 39 10.16 -15.76 -10.00
N ARG A 40 9.74 -14.48 -10.02
CA ARG A 40 9.12 -13.79 -11.16
C ARG A 40 7.86 -14.49 -11.70
N ARG A 41 7.16 -15.27 -10.85
CA ARG A 41 6.01 -16.12 -11.25
C ARG A 41 4.65 -15.61 -10.77
N LEU A 42 4.59 -14.42 -10.23
CA LEU A 42 3.32 -13.82 -9.81
C LEU A 42 2.40 -13.62 -11.01
N GLY A 43 1.14 -14.02 -10.84
CA GLY A 43 0.09 -13.75 -11.83
C GLY A 43 -0.25 -12.25 -11.90
N SER A 44 -0.83 -11.81 -13.02
CA SER A 44 -1.12 -10.40 -13.28
C SER A 44 -2.00 -9.75 -12.20
N VAL A 45 -3.01 -10.46 -11.72
CA VAL A 45 -3.93 -9.95 -10.68
C VAL A 45 -3.20 -9.73 -9.36
N VAL A 46 -2.44 -10.74 -8.90
CA VAL A 46 -1.65 -10.64 -7.66
C VAL A 46 -0.63 -9.51 -7.78
N THR A 47 0.08 -9.42 -8.91
CA THR A 47 1.05 -8.35 -9.14
C THR A 47 0.41 -6.96 -9.10
N ALA A 48 -0.74 -6.78 -9.74
CA ALA A 48 -1.42 -5.49 -9.77
C ALA A 48 -1.94 -5.08 -8.39
N LEU A 49 -2.59 -5.99 -7.66
CA LEU A 49 -3.14 -5.72 -6.34
C LEU A 49 -2.02 -5.50 -5.30
N SER A 50 -0.97 -6.34 -5.31
CA SER A 50 0.16 -6.18 -4.39
C SER A 50 0.94 -4.88 -4.67
N ALA A 51 1.22 -4.56 -5.93
CA ALA A 51 1.88 -3.30 -6.27
C ALA A 51 1.03 -2.09 -5.83
N GLY A 52 -0.28 -2.11 -6.08
CA GLY A 52 -1.19 -1.06 -5.63
C GLY A 52 -1.23 -0.92 -4.10
N ALA A 53 -1.34 -2.03 -3.37
CA ALA A 53 -1.37 -2.01 -1.91
C ALA A 53 -0.06 -1.49 -1.30
N SER A 54 1.08 -1.90 -1.85
CA SER A 54 2.40 -1.49 -1.35
C SER A 54 2.73 -0.02 -1.66
N ASP A 55 2.23 0.51 -2.79
CA ASP A 55 2.48 1.89 -3.23
C ASP A 55 1.60 2.89 -2.47
N MET A 56 0.33 2.57 -2.27
CA MET A 56 -0.65 3.52 -1.77
C MET A 56 -0.58 3.79 -0.26
N SER A 57 -0.07 2.86 0.53
CA SER A 57 0.09 2.95 1.99
C SER A 57 -1.17 3.41 2.76
N GLY A 58 -1.02 3.77 4.04
CA GLY A 58 -2.08 4.43 4.84
C GLY A 58 -2.52 5.80 4.31
N TRP A 59 -1.75 6.39 3.40
CA TRP A 59 -2.10 7.67 2.78
C TRP A 59 -3.41 7.60 1.97
N LEU A 60 -3.67 6.49 1.28
CA LEU A 60 -4.92 6.30 0.52
C LEU A 60 -6.16 6.31 1.42
N LEU A 61 -6.07 5.76 2.63
CA LEU A 61 -7.21 5.63 3.54
C LEU A 61 -7.39 6.83 4.49
N MET A 62 -6.32 7.56 4.77
CA MET A 62 -6.31 8.66 5.74
C MET A 62 -5.92 9.99 5.09
N GLY A 63 -4.82 10.04 4.36
CA GLY A 63 -4.26 11.27 3.81
C GLY A 63 -5.14 11.87 2.72
N LEU A 64 -5.42 11.12 1.65
CA LEU A 64 -6.22 11.61 0.53
C LEU A 64 -7.67 11.98 0.93
N PRO A 65 -8.42 11.14 1.67
CA PRO A 65 -9.73 11.54 2.15
C PRO A 65 -9.66 12.77 3.07
N GLY A 66 -8.63 12.87 3.91
CA GLY A 66 -8.42 14.02 4.78
C GLY A 66 -8.21 15.31 4.01
N VAL A 67 -7.35 15.31 2.99
CA VAL A 67 -7.10 16.49 2.14
C VAL A 67 -8.38 16.91 1.41
N VAL A 68 -9.12 15.96 0.81
CA VAL A 68 -10.41 16.24 0.16
C VAL A 68 -11.43 16.78 1.16
N PHE A 69 -11.46 16.28 2.39
CA PHE A 69 -12.35 16.79 3.45
C PHE A 69 -12.06 18.25 3.84
N PHE A 70 -10.78 18.64 3.87
CA PHE A 70 -10.38 19.99 4.26
C PHE A 70 -10.39 21.01 3.12
N ALA A 71 -10.02 20.61 1.92
CA ALA A 71 -9.81 21.51 0.78
C ALA A 71 -10.92 21.41 -0.30
N GLY A 72 -11.68 20.30 -0.33
CA GLY A 72 -12.74 20.08 -1.29
C GLY A 72 -12.34 19.12 -2.43
N ILE A 73 -13.25 18.99 -3.40
CA ILE A 73 -13.11 18.03 -4.52
C ILE A 73 -11.97 18.39 -5.48
N SER A 74 -11.44 19.62 -5.44
CA SER A 74 -10.26 20.04 -6.21
C SER A 74 -9.05 19.14 -5.98
N GLU A 75 -8.90 18.62 -4.76
CA GLU A 75 -7.81 17.67 -4.42
C GLU A 75 -7.94 16.30 -5.10
N SER A 76 -9.07 16.01 -5.72
CA SER A 76 -9.25 14.79 -6.53
C SER A 76 -8.31 14.72 -7.74
N TRP A 77 -7.73 15.85 -8.16
CA TRP A 77 -6.69 15.86 -9.19
C TRP A 77 -5.46 15.04 -8.80
N ILE A 78 -5.17 14.92 -7.51
CA ILE A 78 -4.11 14.04 -6.98
C ILE A 78 -4.44 12.58 -7.35
N ALA A 79 -5.67 12.13 -7.10
CA ALA A 79 -6.10 10.76 -7.43
C ALA A 79 -6.09 10.51 -8.93
N ILE A 80 -6.55 11.47 -9.75
CA ILE A 80 -6.51 11.38 -11.21
C ILE A 80 -5.07 11.26 -11.70
N GLY A 81 -4.16 12.11 -11.19
CA GLY A 81 -2.75 12.07 -11.54
C GLY A 81 -2.08 10.75 -11.19
N LEU A 82 -2.37 10.21 -10.00
CA LEU A 82 -1.86 8.90 -9.56
C LEU A 82 -2.37 7.76 -10.44
N CYS A 83 -3.66 7.74 -10.79
CA CYS A 83 -4.23 6.72 -11.67
C CYS A 83 -3.60 6.76 -13.07
N LEU A 84 -3.47 7.95 -13.65
CA LEU A 84 -2.84 8.13 -14.97
C LEU A 84 -1.35 7.75 -14.93
N GLY A 85 -0.62 8.18 -13.89
CA GLY A 85 0.79 7.84 -13.69
C GLY A 85 1.00 6.33 -13.54
N ALA A 86 0.19 5.66 -12.74
CA ALA A 86 0.23 4.21 -12.57
C ALA A 86 -0.05 3.51 -13.90
N TRP A 87 -1.09 3.91 -14.64
CA TRP A 87 -1.41 3.34 -15.95
C TRP A 87 -0.26 3.51 -16.95
N LEU A 88 0.34 4.70 -17.03
CA LEU A 88 1.51 4.96 -17.90
C LEU A 88 2.72 4.12 -17.49
N ASN A 89 2.99 4.00 -16.19
CA ASN A 89 4.07 3.17 -15.67
C ASN A 89 3.91 1.70 -16.09
N TRP A 90 2.72 1.12 -15.91
CA TRP A 90 2.46 -0.26 -16.33
C TRP A 90 2.54 -0.44 -17.84
N ARG A 91 2.10 0.54 -18.62
CA ARG A 91 2.11 0.49 -20.08
C ARG A 91 3.50 0.65 -20.68
N LEU A 92 4.31 1.57 -20.13
CA LEU A 92 5.54 2.01 -20.78
C LEU A 92 6.82 1.50 -20.08
N VAL A 93 6.80 1.35 -18.77
CA VAL A 93 8.01 1.08 -17.97
C VAL A 93 8.07 -0.37 -17.48
N ALA A 94 7.06 -0.85 -16.78
CA ALA A 94 7.14 -2.09 -16.00
C ALA A 94 7.52 -3.31 -16.86
N GLY A 95 6.88 -3.51 -18.01
CA GLY A 95 7.18 -4.64 -18.90
C GLY A 95 8.59 -4.59 -19.47
N ARG A 96 9.05 -3.39 -19.85
CA ARG A 96 10.42 -3.19 -20.36
C ARG A 96 11.46 -3.42 -19.27
N LEU A 97 11.21 -2.90 -18.08
CA LEU A 97 12.11 -3.05 -16.93
C LEU A 97 12.25 -4.53 -16.56
N ARG A 98 11.13 -5.26 -16.48
CA ARG A 98 11.16 -6.71 -16.20
C ARG A 98 12.05 -7.47 -17.17
N LEU A 99 11.86 -7.26 -18.49
CA LEU A 99 12.67 -7.94 -19.51
C LEU A 99 14.14 -7.52 -19.45
N GLN A 100 14.42 -6.26 -19.18
CA GLN A 100 15.78 -5.77 -19.10
C GLN A 100 16.52 -6.25 -17.86
N THR A 101 15.87 -6.33 -16.70
CA THR A 101 16.47 -6.87 -15.48
C THR A 101 16.82 -8.36 -15.64
N GLU A 102 15.97 -9.12 -16.34
CA GLU A 102 16.22 -10.53 -16.64
C GLU A 102 17.42 -10.71 -17.57
N LYS A 103 17.54 -9.86 -18.63
CA LYS A 103 18.67 -9.88 -19.57
C LYS A 103 19.99 -9.39 -18.95
N ASN A 104 19.94 -8.48 -17.97
CA ASN A 104 21.11 -7.98 -17.29
C ASN A 104 21.44 -8.82 -16.05
N ASN A 105 21.98 -10.01 -16.29
CA ASN A 105 22.42 -10.98 -15.28
C ASN A 105 21.35 -11.34 -14.23
N ASN A 106 20.08 -11.39 -14.64
CA ASN A 106 18.96 -11.64 -13.73
C ASN A 106 18.96 -10.70 -12.50
N ALA A 107 19.22 -9.41 -12.71
CA ALA A 107 19.32 -8.42 -11.64
C ALA A 107 18.07 -8.48 -10.75
N LEU A 108 18.25 -8.73 -9.46
CA LEU A 108 17.18 -8.86 -8.48
C LEU A 108 16.78 -7.51 -7.88
N THR A 109 17.68 -6.53 -7.92
CA THR A 109 17.47 -5.20 -7.36
C THR A 109 17.75 -4.10 -8.39
N LEU A 110 17.17 -2.91 -8.19
CA LEU A 110 17.48 -1.75 -9.03
C LEU A 110 18.96 -1.35 -8.99
N PRO A 111 19.66 -1.35 -7.84
CA PRO A 111 21.10 -1.12 -7.81
C PRO A 111 21.92 -2.10 -8.67
N ASP A 112 21.57 -3.38 -8.64
CA ASP A 112 22.24 -4.39 -9.46
C ASP A 112 21.94 -4.18 -10.95
N TYR A 113 20.68 -3.86 -11.29
CA TYR A 113 20.28 -3.55 -12.66
C TYR A 113 21.04 -2.34 -13.22
N LEU A 114 21.13 -1.25 -12.47
CA LEU A 114 21.85 -0.04 -12.89
C LEU A 114 23.34 -0.34 -13.11
N THR A 115 23.97 -1.06 -12.19
CA THR A 115 25.38 -1.46 -12.28
C THR A 115 25.63 -2.28 -13.53
N SER A 116 24.79 -3.30 -13.80
CA SER A 116 24.92 -4.17 -14.96
C SER A 116 24.63 -3.43 -16.27
N ARG A 117 23.59 -2.62 -16.31
CA ARG A 117 23.17 -1.88 -17.51
C ARG A 117 24.21 -0.87 -18.00
N PHE A 118 24.89 -0.19 -17.09
CA PHE A 118 25.86 0.86 -17.39
C PHE A 118 27.32 0.36 -17.32
N ASP A 119 27.55 -0.93 -17.13
CA ASP A 119 28.88 -1.56 -16.97
C ASP A 119 29.73 -0.80 -15.93
N ASP A 120 29.11 -0.43 -14.80
CA ASP A 120 29.77 0.37 -13.76
C ASP A 120 30.79 -0.47 -12.99
N LYS A 121 32.04 -0.42 -13.42
CA LYS A 121 33.17 -1.11 -12.77
C LYS A 121 33.51 -0.51 -11.40
N SER A 122 33.18 0.76 -11.18
CA SER A 122 33.43 1.46 -9.91
C SER A 122 32.46 1.06 -8.79
N LYS A 123 31.31 0.45 -9.14
CA LYS A 123 30.17 0.15 -8.25
C LYS A 123 29.56 1.39 -7.59
N MET A 124 29.87 2.58 -8.07
CA MET A 124 29.33 3.84 -7.52
C MET A 124 27.82 3.92 -7.70
N LEU A 125 27.29 3.52 -8.86
CA LEU A 125 25.84 3.48 -9.10
C LEU A 125 25.14 2.56 -8.11
N ARG A 126 25.72 1.41 -7.80
CA ARG A 126 25.18 0.47 -6.82
C ARG A 126 25.14 1.08 -5.42
N ILE A 127 26.24 1.70 -4.98
CA ILE A 127 26.34 2.28 -3.63
C ILE A 127 25.38 3.46 -3.49
N ILE A 128 25.38 4.40 -4.44
CA ILE A 128 24.53 5.59 -4.37
C ILE A 128 23.06 5.22 -4.40
N SER A 129 22.65 4.37 -5.35
CA SER A 129 21.25 3.96 -5.45
C SER A 129 20.78 3.14 -4.23
N ALA A 130 21.64 2.28 -3.69
CA ALA A 130 21.32 1.54 -2.47
C ALA A 130 21.19 2.46 -1.25
N LEU A 131 22.05 3.47 -1.09
CA LEU A 131 21.95 4.46 -0.03
C LEU A 131 20.67 5.30 -0.13
N VAL A 132 20.34 5.77 -1.34
CA VAL A 132 19.07 6.50 -1.58
C VAL A 132 17.87 5.65 -1.20
N ILE A 133 17.82 4.42 -1.69
CA ILE A 133 16.74 3.48 -1.35
C ILE A 133 16.68 3.26 0.17
N LEU A 134 17.79 2.99 0.82
CA LEU A 134 17.85 2.74 2.26
C LEU A 134 17.27 3.92 3.06
N ILE A 135 17.71 5.14 2.76
CA ILE A 135 17.26 6.34 3.48
C ILE A 135 15.76 6.57 3.29
N PHE A 136 15.30 6.63 2.05
CA PHE A 136 13.91 6.98 1.76
C PHE A 136 12.92 5.87 2.18
N PHE A 137 13.27 4.59 1.98
CA PHE A 137 12.41 3.49 2.43
C PHE A 137 12.41 3.31 3.95
N THR A 138 13.48 3.67 4.65
CA THR A 138 13.45 3.71 6.12
C THR A 138 12.43 4.73 6.62
N ILE A 139 12.40 5.93 6.04
CA ILE A 139 11.42 6.96 6.37
C ILE A 139 10.00 6.49 6.00
N TYR A 140 9.84 5.89 4.83
CA TYR A 140 8.56 5.35 4.36
C TYR A 140 8.01 4.27 5.29
N CYS A 141 8.82 3.28 5.66
CA CYS A 141 8.43 2.23 6.60
C CYS A 141 8.09 2.81 7.99
N ALA A 142 8.90 3.77 8.47
CA ALA A 142 8.62 4.43 9.74
C ALA A 142 7.27 5.15 9.72
N SER A 143 6.92 5.85 8.63
CA SER A 143 5.63 6.50 8.49
C SER A 143 4.46 5.51 8.52
N GLY A 144 4.62 4.33 7.91
CA GLY A 144 3.63 3.24 7.94
C GLY A 144 3.42 2.68 9.34
N VAL A 145 4.51 2.47 10.09
CA VAL A 145 4.44 2.00 11.48
C VAL A 145 3.76 3.02 12.39
N VAL A 146 4.07 4.31 12.22
CA VAL A 146 3.41 5.42 12.95
C VAL A 146 1.92 5.46 12.64
N ALA A 147 1.55 5.45 11.36
CA ALA A 147 0.15 5.49 10.93
C ALA A 147 -0.64 4.26 11.46
N GLY A 148 -0.03 3.08 11.41
CA GLY A 148 -0.60 1.86 11.99
C GLY A 148 -0.81 1.99 13.50
N GLY A 149 0.15 2.51 14.24
CA GLY A 149 0.05 2.75 15.69
C GLY A 149 -1.11 3.69 16.04
N MET A 150 -1.24 4.80 15.33
CA MET A 150 -2.35 5.77 15.52
C MET A 150 -3.72 5.14 15.21
N LEU A 151 -3.80 4.34 14.15
CA LEU A 151 -5.04 3.66 13.78
C LEU A 151 -5.45 2.65 14.88
N PHE A 152 -4.51 1.84 15.37
CA PHE A 152 -4.79 0.85 16.42
C PHE A 152 -5.16 1.50 17.74
N GLU A 153 -4.49 2.60 18.11
CA GLU A 153 -4.86 3.39 19.31
C GLU A 153 -6.29 3.91 19.21
N SER A 154 -6.63 4.54 18.08
CA SER A 154 -7.97 5.11 17.88
C SER A 154 -9.07 4.04 17.79
N THR A 155 -8.75 2.87 17.28
CA THR A 155 -9.71 1.80 17.01
C THR A 155 -9.89 0.85 18.19
N PHE A 156 -8.80 0.45 18.83
CA PHE A 156 -8.79 -0.56 19.90
C PHE A 156 -8.54 0.02 21.30
N GLY A 157 -8.14 1.29 21.41
CA GLY A 157 -7.78 1.92 22.69
C GLY A 157 -6.46 1.37 23.27
N ILE A 158 -5.63 0.72 22.46
CA ILE A 158 -4.29 0.24 22.85
C ILE A 158 -3.36 1.44 22.90
N PRO A 159 -2.47 1.59 23.91
CA PRO A 159 -1.50 2.68 23.94
C PRO A 159 -0.68 2.74 22.66
N TYR A 160 -0.47 3.92 22.10
CA TYR A 160 0.20 4.16 20.82
C TYR A 160 1.52 3.38 20.64
N HIS A 161 2.40 3.43 21.64
CA HIS A 161 3.69 2.75 21.56
C HIS A 161 3.56 1.23 21.49
N GLU A 162 2.64 0.64 22.23
CA GLU A 162 2.38 -0.80 22.21
C GLU A 162 1.78 -1.21 20.86
N ALA A 163 0.79 -0.45 20.37
CA ALA A 163 0.16 -0.67 19.09
C ALA A 163 1.18 -0.64 17.93
N MET A 164 2.08 0.32 17.95
CA MET A 164 3.16 0.47 16.99
C MET A 164 4.10 -0.75 16.99
N ILE A 165 4.51 -1.21 18.17
CA ILE A 165 5.42 -2.37 18.33
C ILE A 165 4.72 -3.65 17.87
N TYR A 166 3.50 -3.90 18.31
CA TYR A 166 2.77 -5.12 17.94
C TYR A 166 2.47 -5.18 16.44
N GLY A 167 2.08 -4.05 15.84
CA GLY A 167 1.86 -3.97 14.39
C GLY A 167 3.13 -4.22 13.59
N ALA A 168 4.24 -3.59 13.99
CA ALA A 168 5.53 -3.80 13.34
C ALA A 168 6.01 -5.26 13.47
N LEU A 169 5.93 -5.86 14.69
CA LEU A 169 6.33 -7.25 14.91
C LEU A 169 5.49 -8.23 14.09
N ALA A 170 4.18 -8.03 13.99
CA ALA A 170 3.30 -8.88 13.19
C ALA A 170 3.69 -8.84 11.71
N THR A 171 3.96 -7.63 11.17
CA THR A 171 4.37 -7.44 9.77
C THR A 171 5.75 -8.07 9.51
N ILE A 172 6.71 -7.84 10.38
CA ILE A 172 8.06 -8.40 10.28
C ILE A 172 8.00 -9.93 10.32
N ALA A 173 7.19 -10.52 11.19
CA ALA A 173 7.12 -11.96 11.37
C ALA A 173 6.73 -12.69 10.08
N TYR A 174 5.63 -12.32 9.43
CA TYR A 174 5.23 -13.01 8.20
C TYR A 174 6.11 -12.67 7.00
N THR A 175 6.63 -11.45 6.94
CA THR A 175 7.55 -11.03 5.87
C THR A 175 8.87 -11.77 5.96
N PHE A 176 9.43 -11.90 7.18
CA PHE A 176 10.67 -12.62 7.41
C PHE A 176 10.58 -14.11 7.02
N LEU A 177 9.45 -14.74 7.33
CA LEU A 177 9.24 -16.16 7.03
C LEU A 177 9.01 -16.43 5.55
N GLY A 178 8.16 -15.67 4.89
CA GLY A 178 7.69 -15.97 3.54
C GLY A 178 8.21 -15.05 2.42
N GLY A 179 8.97 -14.00 2.77
CA GLY A 179 9.57 -13.06 1.82
C GLY A 179 8.54 -12.36 0.94
N PHE A 180 8.95 -12.01 -0.27
CA PHE A 180 8.15 -11.27 -1.24
C PHE A 180 6.83 -11.98 -1.61
N LEU A 181 6.83 -13.30 -1.66
CA LEU A 181 5.63 -14.07 -1.98
C LEU A 181 4.56 -13.95 -0.88
N ALA A 182 4.98 -13.99 0.39
CA ALA A 182 4.07 -13.79 1.51
C ALA A 182 3.45 -12.38 1.48
N VAL A 183 4.28 -11.36 1.28
CA VAL A 183 3.81 -9.97 1.16
C VAL A 183 2.83 -9.84 0.01
N SER A 184 3.16 -10.34 -1.18
CA SER A 184 2.29 -10.22 -2.36
C SER A 184 0.92 -10.92 -2.20
N TRP A 185 0.87 -12.05 -1.52
CA TRP A 185 -0.39 -12.76 -1.29
C TRP A 185 -1.22 -12.09 -0.19
N THR A 186 -0.59 -11.64 0.90
CA THR A 186 -1.31 -10.88 1.93
C THR A 186 -1.81 -9.55 1.40
N ASP A 187 -0.99 -8.82 0.62
CA ASP A 187 -1.36 -7.59 -0.05
C ASP A 187 -2.58 -7.77 -0.97
N THR A 188 -2.65 -8.91 -1.69
CA THR A 188 -3.78 -9.20 -2.58
C THR A 188 -5.09 -9.26 -1.80
N VAL A 189 -5.10 -9.93 -0.64
CA VAL A 189 -6.27 -10.00 0.23
C VAL A 189 -6.59 -8.63 0.81
N GLN A 190 -5.58 -7.93 1.32
CA GLN A 190 -5.73 -6.60 1.91
C GLN A 190 -6.21 -5.56 0.89
N ALA A 191 -5.64 -5.54 -0.32
CA ALA A 191 -6.09 -4.65 -1.40
C ALA A 191 -7.56 -4.93 -1.78
N THR A 192 -7.95 -6.19 -1.84
CA THR A 192 -9.34 -6.57 -2.09
C THR A 192 -10.26 -6.02 -1.01
N LEU A 193 -9.91 -6.20 0.26
CA LEU A 193 -10.68 -5.65 1.38
C LEU A 193 -10.73 -4.11 1.36
N MET A 194 -9.60 -3.45 1.02
CA MET A 194 -9.55 -1.99 0.88
C MET A 194 -10.47 -1.49 -0.24
N ILE A 195 -10.48 -2.15 -1.41
CA ILE A 195 -11.37 -1.78 -2.52
C ILE A 195 -12.83 -1.86 -2.07
N PHE A 196 -13.22 -2.95 -1.41
CA PHE A 196 -14.59 -3.07 -0.88
C PHE A 196 -14.89 -1.98 0.16
N ALA A 197 -14.00 -1.71 1.09
CA ALA A 197 -14.19 -0.67 2.09
C ALA A 197 -14.34 0.74 1.47
N LEU A 198 -13.49 1.08 0.49
CA LEU A 198 -13.52 2.37 -0.20
C LEU A 198 -14.78 2.57 -1.05
N ILE A 199 -15.38 1.49 -1.56
CA ILE A 199 -16.63 1.56 -2.31
C ILE A 199 -17.85 1.56 -1.37
N LEU A 200 -17.89 0.64 -0.43
CA LEU A 200 -19.07 0.44 0.43
C LEU A 200 -19.25 1.56 1.45
N THR A 201 -18.16 2.08 2.04
CA THR A 201 -18.27 3.12 3.07
C THR A 201 -18.95 4.40 2.56
N PRO A 202 -18.55 5.01 1.44
CA PRO A 202 -19.26 6.18 0.90
C PRO A 202 -20.72 5.86 0.56
N ILE A 203 -21.00 4.71 -0.01
CA ILE A 203 -22.37 4.28 -0.35
C ILE A 203 -23.23 4.23 0.90
N ILE A 204 -22.78 3.54 1.95
CA ILE A 204 -23.51 3.42 3.21
C ILE A 204 -23.73 4.80 3.85
N VAL A 205 -22.68 5.64 3.88
CA VAL A 205 -22.80 7.00 4.47
C VAL A 205 -23.80 7.84 3.68
N ILE A 206 -23.74 7.88 2.35
CA ILE A 206 -24.67 8.64 1.52
C ILE A 206 -26.12 8.20 1.78
N PHE A 207 -26.39 6.90 1.84
CA PHE A 207 -27.73 6.40 2.15
C PHE A 207 -28.17 6.73 3.58
N SER A 208 -27.27 6.68 4.56
CA SER A 208 -27.59 6.97 5.96
C SER A 208 -27.97 8.41 6.24
N ILE A 209 -27.45 9.36 5.44
CA ILE A 209 -27.74 10.80 5.59
C ILE A 209 -28.85 11.30 4.69
N GLY A 210 -29.54 10.42 3.95
CA GLY A 210 -30.71 10.77 3.15
C GLY A 210 -30.48 10.87 1.64
N GLY A 211 -29.37 10.31 1.14
CA GLY A 211 -29.09 10.21 -0.29
C GLY A 211 -28.13 11.27 -0.83
N ILE A 212 -27.95 11.23 -2.16
CA ILE A 212 -26.95 12.09 -2.86
C ILE A 212 -27.33 13.57 -2.76
N ASP A 213 -28.59 13.91 -2.97
CA ASP A 213 -29.04 15.31 -2.98
C ASP A 213 -28.80 15.96 -1.59
N THR A 214 -29.18 15.28 -0.52
CA THR A 214 -28.93 15.73 0.86
C THR A 214 -27.43 15.87 1.14
N SER A 215 -26.62 14.95 0.64
CA SER A 215 -25.15 15.02 0.79
C SER A 215 -24.58 16.26 0.10
N ILE A 216 -25.04 16.57 -1.10
CA ILE A 216 -24.63 17.77 -1.85
C ILE A 216 -25.06 19.05 -1.14
N GLU A 217 -26.28 19.09 -0.59
CA GLU A 217 -26.76 20.23 0.19
C GLU A 217 -25.93 20.48 1.44
N ILE A 218 -25.60 19.43 2.19
CA ILE A 218 -24.74 19.53 3.38
C ILE A 218 -23.37 20.09 3.03
N ILE A 219 -22.76 19.60 1.93
CA ILE A 219 -21.46 20.08 1.47
C ILE A 219 -21.53 21.56 1.06
N LYS A 220 -22.57 21.93 0.26
CA LYS A 220 -22.79 23.33 -0.17
C LYS A 220 -23.03 24.26 1.01
N ALA A 221 -23.74 23.80 2.04
CA ALA A 221 -24.01 24.60 3.24
C ALA A 221 -22.73 24.88 4.04
N LYS A 222 -21.72 23.98 3.96
CA LYS A 222 -20.42 24.19 4.59
C LYS A 222 -19.56 25.20 3.80
N ASP A 223 -19.36 24.95 2.51
CA ASP A 223 -18.71 25.85 1.55
C ASP A 223 -19.06 25.40 0.12
N PRO A 224 -19.77 26.22 -0.67
CA PRO A 224 -20.06 25.88 -2.08
C PRO A 224 -18.82 25.58 -2.92
N ALA A 225 -17.67 26.18 -2.57
CA ALA A 225 -16.42 25.99 -3.28
C ALA A 225 -15.81 24.60 -3.08
N TYR A 226 -16.31 23.79 -2.12
CA TYR A 226 -15.88 22.39 -1.96
C TYR A 226 -16.29 21.48 -3.11
N LEU A 227 -17.29 21.86 -3.90
CA LEU A 227 -17.74 21.14 -5.09
C LEU A 227 -17.10 21.64 -6.39
N ASP A 228 -16.23 22.64 -6.32
CA ASP A 228 -15.50 23.15 -7.49
C ASP A 228 -14.19 22.38 -7.66
N MET A 229 -14.11 21.57 -8.74
CA MET A 229 -12.91 20.80 -9.10
C MET A 229 -11.74 21.67 -9.56
N PHE A 230 -11.99 22.92 -9.92
CA PHE A 230 -10.97 23.82 -10.49
C PHE A 230 -10.58 24.93 -9.48
N LYS A 231 -11.07 24.86 -8.24
CA LYS A 231 -10.68 25.80 -7.20
C LYS A 231 -9.16 25.73 -6.96
N GLY A 232 -8.49 26.84 -7.20
CA GLY A 232 -7.04 26.98 -6.96
C GLY A 232 -6.12 26.57 -8.13
N LEU A 233 -6.69 26.26 -9.31
CA LEU A 233 -5.96 26.06 -10.56
C LEU A 233 -5.81 27.39 -11.32
#